data_34ce82485175bf9991db5ed94ab3610a
#
_entry.id   34ce82485175bf9991db5ed94ab3610a
#
_cell.length_a   1.000
_cell.length_b   1.000
_cell.length_c   1.000
_cell.angle_alpha   90.00
_cell.angle_beta   90.00
_cell.angle_gamma   90.00
#
_symmetry.space_group_name_H-M   'P 1'
#
loop_
_entity.id
_entity.type
_entity.pdbx_description
1 polymer ?
#
loop_
_entity_poly.entity_id
_entity_poly.type
_entity_poly.pdbx_seq_one_letter_code
_entity_poly.pdbx_strand_id
1 'polypeptide(L)'
;EIHERLVGSEMCIRDSTCTIAEVIGCRDSIMLYLLRKGLEPKMAFDIMEAVRKGKVAKGGFAPGWEEAMREHEVPDWYIESCRKIKYMFPKAHAVAYLMSAIRLMWFKLYHPQAFYAVYFTVRGDDIDYEAAVGGAAVARAHMNEVKRRLKEEKNAKDEDVLVSLQLVNEMLVRGYEFLPIELGKSRGSKYVVEDGKVRLPFCSLKGLGGAAADALENVTIHGEEYLSIEELQQASGVGSSIIDRLRQVGALGDLPESSQVSFF
;
A
#
# COMPACT_ATOMS: atom_id res chain seq x y z
N GLU A 1 14.31 -2.57 0.46
CA GLU A 1 14.17 -4.05 0.52
C GLU A 1 14.56 -4.78 -0.79
N ILE A 2 14.32 -4.19 -1.97
CA ILE A 2 14.75 -4.80 -3.25
C ILE A 2 16.28 -4.76 -3.36
N HIS A 3 16.92 -3.70 -2.91
CA HIS A 3 18.38 -3.56 -2.93
C HIS A 3 19.12 -4.60 -2.08
N GLU A 4 18.58 -4.95 -0.91
CA GLU A 4 19.21 -5.98 -0.05
C GLU A 4 19.17 -7.39 -0.63
N ARG A 5 18.25 -7.70 -1.53
CA ARG A 5 18.12 -9.03 -2.17
C ARG A 5 19.01 -9.20 -3.40
N LEU A 6 19.46 -8.10 -3.99
CA LEU A 6 20.32 -8.08 -5.16
C LEU A 6 21.79 -7.75 -4.82
N VAL A 7 22.08 -7.39 -3.56
CA VAL A 7 23.39 -7.02 -3.03
C VAL A 7 24.44 -8.08 -3.32
N GLY A 8 25.03 -8.43 -4.15
CA GLY A 8 26.00 -9.42 -4.59
C GLY A 8 25.81 -9.75 -6.07
N SER A 9 24.56 -9.78 -6.54
CA SER A 9 24.23 -10.02 -7.93
C SER A 9 24.45 -8.77 -8.80
N GLU A 10 24.16 -7.56 -8.29
CA GLU A 10 24.45 -6.31 -9.00
C GLU A 10 25.94 -6.13 -9.28
N MET A 11 26.81 -6.42 -8.31
CA MET A 11 28.27 -6.36 -8.52
C MET A 11 28.69 -7.36 -9.59
N CYS A 12 28.23 -8.60 -9.52
CA CYS A 12 28.57 -9.62 -10.52
C CYS A 12 28.10 -9.24 -11.93
N ILE A 13 26.93 -8.61 -12.08
CA ILE A 13 26.44 -8.12 -13.38
C ILE A 13 27.30 -6.93 -13.85
N ARG A 14 27.55 -5.97 -12.97
CA ARG A 14 28.35 -4.77 -13.26
C ARG A 14 29.77 -5.11 -13.69
N ASP A 15 30.39 -6.09 -13.02
CA ASP A 15 31.75 -6.53 -13.30
C ASP A 15 31.83 -7.57 -14.43
N SER A 16 30.73 -7.79 -15.15
CA SER A 16 30.62 -8.76 -16.24
C SER A 16 30.95 -10.21 -15.85
N THR A 17 30.85 -10.55 -14.57
CA THR A 17 31.07 -11.91 -14.05
C THR A 17 29.93 -12.84 -14.47
N CYS A 18 28.70 -12.33 -14.55
CA CYS A 18 27.53 -13.06 -15.01
C CYS A 18 26.51 -12.13 -15.67
N THR A 19 25.61 -12.71 -16.45
CA THR A 19 24.46 -12.00 -17.03
C THR A 19 23.28 -12.00 -16.07
N ILE A 20 22.30 -11.11 -16.29
CA ILE A 20 21.05 -11.08 -15.51
C ILE A 20 20.28 -12.41 -15.58
N ALA A 21 20.44 -13.19 -16.65
CA ALA A 21 19.81 -14.49 -16.81
C ALA A 21 20.44 -15.60 -15.93
N GLU A 22 21.67 -15.40 -15.50
CA GLU A 22 22.42 -16.34 -14.66
C GLU A 22 22.29 -16.05 -13.17
N VAL A 23 21.78 -14.88 -12.83
CA VAL A 23 21.60 -14.47 -11.42
C VAL A 23 20.52 -15.35 -10.75
N ILE A 24 20.75 -15.66 -9.48
CA ILE A 24 19.80 -16.41 -8.66
C ILE A 24 18.60 -15.52 -8.31
N GLY A 25 17.56 -15.54 -9.16
CA GLY A 25 16.34 -14.75 -8.98
C GLY A 25 15.26 -15.44 -8.15
N CYS A 26 15.23 -16.78 -8.13
CA CYS A 26 14.26 -17.58 -7.38
C CYS A 26 14.84 -18.95 -7.02
N ARG A 27 14.16 -19.69 -6.13
CA ARG A 27 14.64 -21.03 -5.72
C ARG A 27 14.79 -21.99 -6.91
N ASP A 28 13.88 -21.88 -7.87
CA ASP A 28 13.90 -22.75 -9.06
C ASP A 28 15.14 -22.53 -9.92
N SER A 29 15.69 -21.30 -9.91
CA SER A 29 16.96 -20.98 -10.60
C SER A 29 18.11 -21.81 -10.04
N ILE A 30 18.17 -21.99 -8.70
CA ILE A 30 19.22 -22.79 -8.06
C ILE A 30 19.13 -24.24 -8.52
N MET A 31 17.97 -24.85 -8.41
CA MET A 31 17.77 -26.24 -8.78
C MET A 31 18.09 -26.49 -10.26
N LEU A 32 17.56 -25.66 -11.17
CA LEU A 32 17.78 -25.82 -12.60
C LEU A 32 19.25 -25.60 -12.99
N TYR A 33 19.94 -24.65 -12.34
CA TYR A 33 21.35 -24.42 -12.60
C TYR A 33 22.21 -25.61 -12.20
N LEU A 34 22.01 -26.15 -11.00
CA LEU A 34 22.74 -27.31 -10.49
C LEU A 34 22.46 -28.56 -11.34
N LEU A 35 21.21 -28.79 -11.77
CA LEU A 35 20.86 -29.88 -12.67
C LEU A 35 21.56 -29.74 -14.03
N ARG A 36 21.63 -28.53 -14.61
CA ARG A 36 22.33 -28.26 -15.86
C ARG A 36 23.85 -28.48 -15.76
N LYS A 37 24.41 -28.28 -14.57
CA LYS A 37 25.79 -28.58 -14.25
C LYS A 37 26.04 -30.08 -14.01
N GLY A 38 24.98 -30.89 -14.00
CA GLY A 38 25.07 -32.34 -13.88
C GLY A 38 25.04 -32.89 -12.47
N LEU A 39 24.75 -32.08 -11.45
CA LEU A 39 24.58 -32.59 -10.09
C LEU A 39 23.39 -33.58 -10.01
N GLU A 40 23.53 -34.53 -9.12
CA GLU A 40 22.49 -35.52 -8.84
C GLU A 40 21.19 -34.79 -8.42
N PRO A 41 20.00 -35.16 -8.99
CA PRO A 41 18.76 -34.42 -8.80
C PRO A 41 18.33 -34.23 -7.34
N LYS A 42 18.52 -35.25 -6.51
CA LYS A 42 18.19 -35.14 -5.09
C LYS A 42 19.11 -34.18 -4.36
N MET A 43 20.41 -34.22 -4.65
CA MET A 43 21.38 -33.30 -4.08
C MET A 43 21.09 -31.85 -4.52
N ALA A 44 20.80 -31.62 -5.80
CA ALA A 44 20.41 -30.30 -6.31
C ALA A 44 19.16 -29.76 -5.62
N PHE A 45 18.16 -30.62 -5.36
CA PHE A 45 16.97 -30.26 -4.61
C PHE A 45 17.28 -29.92 -3.15
N ASP A 46 18.07 -30.75 -2.47
CA ASP A 46 18.41 -30.54 -1.05
C ASP A 46 19.24 -29.27 -0.85
N ILE A 47 20.18 -28.99 -1.74
CA ILE A 47 20.94 -27.72 -1.76
C ILE A 47 19.97 -26.53 -1.93
N MET A 48 19.10 -26.57 -2.95
CA MET A 48 18.11 -25.53 -3.20
C MET A 48 17.22 -25.27 -1.98
N GLU A 49 16.73 -26.33 -1.34
CA GLU A 49 15.88 -26.25 -0.14
C GLU A 49 16.62 -25.66 1.06
N ALA A 50 17.89 -26.00 1.26
CA ALA A 50 18.71 -25.44 2.32
C ALA A 50 19.02 -23.95 2.07
N VAL A 51 19.36 -23.57 0.84
CA VAL A 51 19.63 -22.18 0.46
C VAL A 51 18.37 -21.33 0.61
N ARG A 52 17.23 -21.74 0.03
CA ARG A 52 16.00 -20.93 0.09
C ARG A 52 15.49 -20.68 1.50
N LYS A 53 15.75 -21.59 2.44
CA LYS A 53 15.37 -21.46 3.86
C LYS A 53 16.42 -20.70 4.70
N GLY A 54 17.50 -20.26 4.09
CA GLY A 54 18.60 -19.56 4.76
C GLY A 54 19.41 -20.45 5.70
N LYS A 55 19.33 -21.77 5.57
CA LYS A 55 20.13 -22.70 6.38
C LYS A 55 21.60 -22.56 6.04
N VAL A 56 21.92 -22.45 4.74
CA VAL A 56 23.30 -22.27 4.27
C VAL A 56 23.88 -20.93 4.75
N ALA A 57 23.10 -19.87 4.77
CA ALA A 57 23.52 -18.57 5.29
C ALA A 57 23.85 -18.57 6.79
N LYS A 58 23.22 -19.47 7.57
CA LYS A 58 23.42 -19.58 9.02
C LYS A 58 24.48 -20.59 9.41
N GLY A 59 24.55 -21.73 8.72
CA GLY A 59 25.34 -22.89 9.12
C GLY A 59 26.28 -23.44 8.03
N GLY A 60 26.32 -22.82 6.86
CA GLY A 60 27.10 -23.34 5.72
C GLY A 60 26.40 -24.48 4.97
N PHE A 61 27.07 -24.99 3.97
CA PHE A 61 26.63 -26.18 3.23
C PHE A 61 26.82 -27.45 4.04
N ALA A 62 26.00 -28.47 3.78
CA ALA A 62 26.22 -29.79 4.35
C ALA A 62 27.53 -30.39 3.78
N PRO A 63 28.16 -31.32 4.52
CA PRO A 63 29.39 -31.98 4.08
C PRO A 63 29.26 -32.60 2.69
N GLY A 64 30.24 -32.39 1.82
CA GLY A 64 30.25 -32.90 0.46
C GLY A 64 29.48 -32.11 -0.60
N TRP A 65 28.64 -31.16 -0.21
CA TRP A 65 27.83 -30.41 -1.18
C TRP A 65 28.67 -29.38 -1.95
N GLU A 66 29.54 -28.72 -1.27
CA GLU A 66 30.39 -27.69 -1.90
C GLU A 66 31.45 -28.30 -2.80
N GLU A 67 32.03 -29.42 -2.39
CA GLU A 67 32.94 -30.22 -3.18
C GLU A 67 32.26 -30.72 -4.47
N ALA A 68 31.08 -31.31 -4.35
CA ALA A 68 30.29 -31.75 -5.49
C ALA A 68 29.94 -30.61 -6.46
N MET A 69 29.58 -29.42 -5.94
CA MET A 69 29.37 -28.27 -6.81
C MET A 69 30.63 -27.87 -7.56
N ARG A 70 31.78 -27.86 -6.94
CA ARG A 70 33.07 -27.55 -7.61
C ARG A 70 33.50 -28.62 -8.61
N GLU A 71 33.33 -29.91 -8.32
CA GLU A 71 33.55 -31.01 -9.24
C GLU A 71 32.71 -30.89 -10.53
N HIS A 72 31.47 -30.32 -10.39
CA HIS A 72 30.62 -30.04 -11.50
C HIS A 72 30.76 -28.61 -12.09
N GLU A 73 31.90 -27.98 -11.87
CA GLU A 73 32.22 -26.66 -12.42
C GLU A 73 31.21 -25.55 -12.08
N VAL A 74 30.62 -25.60 -10.89
CA VAL A 74 29.84 -24.48 -10.37
C VAL A 74 30.82 -23.40 -9.89
N PRO A 75 30.76 -22.17 -10.44
CA PRO A 75 31.72 -21.15 -10.14
C PRO A 75 31.58 -20.63 -8.69
N ASP A 76 32.70 -20.24 -8.09
CA ASP A 76 32.74 -19.77 -6.70
C ASP A 76 31.80 -18.60 -6.43
N TRP A 77 31.62 -17.66 -7.38
CA TRP A 77 30.70 -16.57 -7.23
C TRP A 77 29.24 -17.04 -7.03
N TYR A 78 28.86 -18.18 -7.65
CA TYR A 78 27.51 -18.77 -7.51
C TYR A 78 27.35 -19.40 -6.11
N ILE A 79 28.36 -20.13 -5.67
CA ILE A 79 28.42 -20.76 -4.33
C ILE A 79 28.32 -19.66 -3.26
N GLU A 80 29.11 -18.59 -3.39
CA GLU A 80 29.07 -17.45 -2.48
C GLU A 80 27.72 -16.69 -2.50
N SER A 81 27.07 -16.60 -3.65
CA SER A 81 25.72 -16.04 -3.76
C SER A 81 24.70 -16.88 -2.97
N CYS A 82 24.80 -18.22 -3.05
CA CYS A 82 23.95 -19.13 -2.24
C CYS A 82 24.16 -18.93 -0.72
N ARG A 83 25.39 -18.60 -0.26
CA ARG A 83 25.68 -18.33 1.16
C ARG A 83 25.02 -17.05 1.69
N LYS A 84 24.76 -16.08 0.82
CA LYS A 84 24.17 -14.79 1.21
C LYS A 84 22.63 -14.83 1.28
N ILE A 85 22.01 -15.84 0.70
CA ILE A 85 20.54 -15.95 0.62
C ILE A 85 19.96 -16.35 1.98
N LYS A 86 19.16 -15.44 2.57
CA LYS A 86 18.46 -15.68 3.84
C LYS A 86 17.08 -16.34 3.64
N TYR A 87 16.39 -15.98 2.56
CA TYR A 87 15.12 -16.56 2.17
C TYR A 87 14.85 -16.31 0.68
N MET A 88 14.22 -17.27 0.01
CA MET A 88 13.90 -17.16 -1.40
C MET A 88 12.57 -17.83 -1.75
N PHE A 89 11.78 -17.13 -2.56
CA PHE A 89 10.47 -17.59 -3.02
C PHE A 89 10.54 -18.44 -4.30
N PRO A 90 9.51 -19.30 -4.55
CA PRO A 90 9.35 -19.98 -5.82
C PRO A 90 9.11 -19.00 -6.98
N LYS A 91 9.50 -19.38 -8.18
CA LYS A 91 9.23 -18.61 -9.40
C LYS A 91 7.73 -18.36 -9.61
N ALA A 92 6.90 -19.37 -9.40
CA ALA A 92 5.44 -19.26 -9.53
C ALA A 92 4.85 -18.21 -8.59
N HIS A 93 5.34 -18.14 -7.34
CA HIS A 93 4.91 -17.12 -6.38
C HIS A 93 5.29 -15.71 -6.86
N ALA A 94 6.55 -15.50 -7.28
CA ALA A 94 7.00 -14.22 -7.81
C ALA A 94 6.20 -13.79 -9.05
N VAL A 95 5.92 -14.71 -9.97
CA VAL A 95 5.11 -14.44 -11.17
C VAL A 95 3.68 -14.07 -10.82
N ALA A 96 3.03 -14.75 -9.87
CA ALA A 96 1.66 -14.46 -9.46
C ALA A 96 1.55 -13.03 -8.87
N TYR A 97 2.48 -12.63 -8.00
CA TYR A 97 2.52 -11.28 -7.45
C TYR A 97 2.83 -10.22 -8.51
N LEU A 98 3.79 -10.50 -9.39
CA LEU A 98 4.12 -9.58 -10.47
C LEU A 98 2.95 -9.37 -11.45
N MET A 99 2.22 -10.43 -11.81
CA MET A 99 1.02 -10.31 -12.63
C MET A 99 -0.05 -9.45 -11.98
N SER A 100 -0.27 -9.62 -10.67
CA SER A 100 -1.22 -8.77 -9.92
C SER A 100 -0.76 -7.31 -9.88
N ALA A 101 0.53 -7.08 -9.63
CA ALA A 101 1.11 -5.74 -9.62
C ALA A 101 0.98 -5.04 -10.99
N ILE A 102 1.26 -5.76 -12.10
CA ILE A 102 1.12 -5.22 -13.45
C ILE A 102 -0.34 -4.87 -13.76
N ARG A 103 -1.30 -5.71 -13.35
CA ARG A 103 -2.73 -5.42 -13.53
C ARG A 103 -3.15 -4.16 -12.77
N LEU A 104 -2.74 -4.02 -11.50
CA LEU A 104 -3.01 -2.81 -10.73
C LEU A 104 -2.35 -1.57 -11.35
N MET A 105 -1.12 -1.70 -11.84
CA MET A 105 -0.41 -0.64 -12.52
C MET A 105 -1.11 -0.22 -13.82
N TRP A 106 -1.68 -1.16 -14.57
CA TRP A 106 -2.49 -0.87 -15.75
C TRP A 106 -3.70 0.03 -15.39
N PHE A 107 -4.46 -0.32 -14.34
CA PHE A 107 -5.55 0.54 -13.86
C PHE A 107 -5.04 1.92 -13.41
N LYS A 108 -3.90 1.97 -12.72
CA LYS A 108 -3.30 3.24 -12.28
C LYS A 108 -2.92 4.17 -13.44
N LEU A 109 -2.57 3.60 -14.59
CA LEU A 109 -2.19 4.36 -15.79
C LEU A 109 -3.40 4.77 -16.63
N TYR A 110 -4.33 3.86 -16.87
CA TYR A 110 -5.43 4.06 -17.83
C TYR A 110 -6.77 4.43 -17.18
N HIS A 111 -6.96 4.11 -15.89
CA HIS A 111 -8.16 4.43 -15.11
C HIS A 111 -7.78 4.97 -13.72
N PRO A 112 -6.98 6.04 -13.64
CA PRO A 112 -6.36 6.49 -12.39
C PRO A 112 -7.37 6.86 -11.31
N GLN A 113 -8.48 7.53 -11.65
CA GLN A 113 -9.50 7.88 -10.66
C GLN A 113 -10.10 6.63 -10.00
N ALA A 114 -10.42 5.61 -10.80
CA ALA A 114 -10.92 4.33 -10.29
C ALA A 114 -9.87 3.62 -9.42
N PHE A 115 -8.59 3.64 -9.85
CA PHE A 115 -7.48 3.09 -9.05
C PHE A 115 -7.38 3.77 -7.69
N TYR A 116 -7.37 5.11 -7.64
CA TYR A 116 -7.26 5.85 -6.37
C TYR A 116 -8.50 5.65 -5.50
N ALA A 117 -9.70 5.69 -6.07
CA ALA A 117 -10.93 5.45 -5.31
C ALA A 117 -10.95 4.06 -4.67
N VAL A 118 -10.57 3.01 -5.39
CA VAL A 118 -10.48 1.65 -4.85
C VAL A 118 -9.36 1.52 -3.83
N TYR A 119 -8.18 2.09 -4.11
CA TYR A 119 -7.06 2.02 -3.18
C TYR A 119 -7.41 2.64 -1.83
N PHE A 120 -7.93 3.87 -1.83
CA PHE A 120 -8.32 4.55 -0.59
C PHE A 120 -9.53 3.90 0.09
N THR A 121 -10.44 3.28 -0.65
CA THR A 121 -11.53 2.48 -0.04
C THR A 121 -10.99 1.29 0.77
N VAL A 122 -9.90 0.67 0.32
CA VAL A 122 -9.34 -0.53 0.96
C VAL A 122 -8.24 -0.19 1.97
N ARG A 123 -7.55 0.95 1.80
CA ARG A 123 -6.35 1.35 2.55
C ARG A 123 -6.38 2.80 3.03
N GLY A 124 -7.56 3.42 3.08
CA GLY A 124 -7.69 4.83 3.40
C GLY A 124 -7.95 5.15 4.87
N ASP A 125 -7.80 4.19 5.78
CA ASP A 125 -8.07 4.40 7.22
C ASP A 125 -7.21 5.51 7.84
N ASP A 126 -6.02 5.74 7.30
CA ASP A 126 -5.07 6.76 7.76
C ASP A 126 -4.96 7.95 6.80
N ILE A 127 -6.01 8.24 6.00
CA ILE A 127 -6.00 9.40 5.11
C ILE A 127 -6.01 10.69 5.93
N ASP A 128 -5.19 11.63 5.49
CA ASP A 128 -5.20 13.00 6.02
C ASP A 128 -6.18 13.83 5.18
N TYR A 129 -7.37 14.10 5.76
CA TYR A 129 -8.44 14.85 5.09
C TYR A 129 -8.00 16.23 4.62
N GLU A 130 -7.30 16.98 5.49
CA GLU A 130 -6.83 18.32 5.17
C GLU A 130 -5.83 18.31 4.03
N ALA A 131 -4.91 17.34 4.02
CA ALA A 131 -3.96 17.15 2.93
C ALA A 131 -4.65 16.78 1.62
N ALA A 132 -5.72 15.98 1.68
CA ALA A 132 -6.45 15.55 0.48
C ALA A 132 -7.19 16.72 -0.17
N VAL A 133 -7.90 17.55 0.59
CA VAL A 133 -8.67 18.69 0.07
C VAL A 133 -7.82 19.95 -0.12
N GLY A 134 -6.74 20.11 0.64
CA GLY A 134 -5.86 21.28 0.62
C GLY A 134 -4.87 21.31 -0.53
N GLY A 135 -4.76 20.25 -1.29
CA GLY A 135 -3.92 20.19 -2.47
C GLY A 135 -2.46 19.78 -2.19
N ALA A 136 -1.67 19.65 -3.26
CA ALA A 136 -0.32 19.08 -3.22
C ALA A 136 0.67 19.81 -2.31
N ALA A 137 0.50 21.11 -2.11
CA ALA A 137 1.37 21.89 -1.21
C ALA A 137 1.14 21.49 0.26
N VAL A 138 -0.13 21.38 0.67
CA VAL A 138 -0.52 20.96 2.02
C VAL A 138 -0.10 19.50 2.26
N ALA A 139 -0.37 18.61 1.30
CA ALA A 139 0.05 17.21 1.39
C ALA A 139 1.57 17.06 1.59
N ARG A 140 2.39 17.86 0.88
CA ARG A 140 3.85 17.86 1.05
C ARG A 140 4.28 18.40 2.41
N ALA A 141 3.62 19.44 2.92
CA ALA A 141 3.92 19.97 4.25
C ALA A 141 3.65 18.92 5.35
N HIS A 142 2.49 18.25 5.30
CA HIS A 142 2.16 17.17 6.22
C HIS A 142 3.10 15.97 6.10
N MET A 143 3.48 15.57 4.85
CA MET A 143 4.50 14.53 4.63
C MET A 143 5.84 14.87 5.30
N ASN A 144 6.29 16.12 5.20
CA ASN A 144 7.56 16.52 5.78
C ASN A 144 7.51 16.51 7.31
N GLU A 145 6.39 16.90 7.88
CA GLU A 145 6.16 16.84 9.32
C GLU A 145 6.16 15.39 9.84
N VAL A 146 5.44 14.49 9.18
CA VAL A 146 5.45 13.06 9.54
C VAL A 146 6.85 12.47 9.41
N LYS A 147 7.57 12.78 8.34
CA LYS A 147 8.98 12.36 8.17
C LYS A 147 9.90 12.88 9.27
N ARG A 148 9.65 14.08 9.77
CA ARG A 148 10.40 14.66 10.90
C ARG A 148 10.15 13.84 12.17
N ARG A 149 8.87 13.59 12.51
CA ARG A 149 8.50 12.76 13.68
C ARG A 149 9.10 11.35 13.60
N LEU A 150 9.06 10.70 12.45
CA LEU A 150 9.64 9.36 12.25
C LEU A 150 11.16 9.29 12.40
N LYS A 151 11.87 10.44 12.26
CA LYS A 151 13.31 10.51 12.56
C LYS A 151 13.59 10.59 14.04
N GLU A 152 12.69 11.22 14.81
CA GLU A 152 12.79 11.36 16.26
C GLU A 152 12.35 10.06 16.95
N GLU A 153 11.24 9.49 16.53
CA GLU A 153 10.69 8.26 17.09
C GLU A 153 10.01 7.39 16.00
N LYS A 154 10.36 6.11 15.96
CA LYS A 154 9.70 5.16 15.06
C LYS A 154 8.32 4.81 15.60
N ASN A 155 7.29 5.10 14.79
CA ASN A 155 5.90 4.83 15.11
C ASN A 155 5.22 4.20 13.87
N ALA A 156 4.69 2.99 14.03
CA ALA A 156 4.03 2.26 12.94
C ALA A 156 2.84 3.05 12.35
N LYS A 157 2.09 3.77 13.18
CA LYS A 157 0.98 4.60 12.70
C LYS A 157 1.45 5.76 11.83
N ASP A 158 2.54 6.43 12.19
CA ASP A 158 3.12 7.49 11.37
C ASP A 158 3.72 6.94 10.05
N GLU A 159 4.20 5.69 10.04
CA GLU A 159 4.62 5.00 8.81
C GLU A 159 3.42 4.79 7.86
N ASP A 160 2.27 4.33 8.37
CA ASP A 160 1.04 4.15 7.58
C ASP A 160 0.49 5.49 7.08
N VAL A 161 0.45 6.52 7.92
CA VAL A 161 0.08 7.89 7.53
C VAL A 161 0.99 8.43 6.43
N LEU A 162 2.31 8.18 6.53
CA LEU A 162 3.26 8.62 5.51
C LEU A 162 2.99 7.95 4.15
N VAL A 163 2.70 6.65 4.15
CA VAL A 163 2.35 5.92 2.90
C VAL A 163 1.08 6.50 2.28
N SER A 164 0.05 6.77 3.10
CA SER A 164 -1.19 7.40 2.64
C SER A 164 -0.94 8.79 2.05
N LEU A 165 -0.19 9.66 2.74
CA LEU A 165 0.17 10.99 2.27
C LEU A 165 0.99 10.99 0.98
N GLN A 166 1.89 10.00 0.81
CA GLN A 166 2.65 9.85 -0.44
C GLN A 166 1.73 9.60 -1.62
N LEU A 167 0.71 8.77 -1.45
CA LEU A 167 -0.24 8.47 -2.52
C LEU A 167 -1.22 9.63 -2.77
N VAL A 168 -1.66 10.34 -1.73
CA VAL A 168 -2.43 11.59 -1.85
C VAL A 168 -1.64 12.60 -2.66
N ASN A 169 -0.38 12.85 -2.29
CA ASN A 169 0.47 13.80 -3.03
C ASN A 169 0.72 13.34 -4.47
N GLU A 170 0.94 12.05 -4.71
CA GLU A 170 1.10 11.53 -6.08
C GLU A 170 -0.14 11.81 -6.92
N MET A 171 -1.35 11.51 -6.41
CA MET A 171 -2.62 11.75 -7.08
C MET A 171 -2.78 13.22 -7.45
N LEU A 172 -2.56 14.12 -6.49
CA LEU A 172 -2.69 15.57 -6.66
C LEU A 172 -1.66 16.15 -7.66
N VAL A 173 -0.40 15.68 -7.61
CA VAL A 173 0.65 16.13 -8.55
C VAL A 173 0.38 15.64 -9.98
N ARG A 174 -0.30 14.51 -10.15
CA ARG A 174 -0.77 14.00 -11.44
C ARG A 174 -1.97 14.78 -11.98
N GLY A 175 -2.49 15.78 -11.26
CA GLY A 175 -3.62 16.60 -11.67
C GLY A 175 -4.99 16.00 -11.36
N TYR A 176 -5.06 14.96 -10.52
CA TYR A 176 -6.32 14.43 -10.02
C TYR A 176 -6.66 15.08 -8.68
N GLU A 177 -7.96 15.30 -8.42
CA GLU A 177 -8.44 16.04 -7.26
C GLU A 177 -9.34 15.19 -6.38
N PHE A 178 -9.35 15.51 -5.08
CA PHE A 178 -10.40 15.05 -4.18
C PHE A 178 -11.55 16.05 -4.11
N LEU A 179 -12.76 15.53 -4.00
CA LEU A 179 -13.94 16.30 -3.60
C LEU A 179 -14.12 16.18 -2.10
N PRO A 180 -14.47 17.27 -1.40
CA PRO A 180 -14.72 17.25 0.03
C PRO A 180 -15.94 16.38 0.37
N ILE A 181 -16.15 16.11 1.66
CA ILE A 181 -17.38 15.48 2.14
C ILE A 181 -18.56 16.40 1.89
N GLU A 182 -19.64 15.80 1.39
CA GLU A 182 -20.90 16.49 1.10
C GLU A 182 -22.08 15.57 1.42
N LEU A 183 -23.09 16.08 2.14
CA LEU A 183 -24.30 15.34 2.45
C LEU A 183 -25.03 14.97 1.15
N GLY A 184 -25.61 13.79 1.11
CA GLY A 184 -26.31 13.28 -0.06
C GLY A 184 -25.41 12.74 -1.18
N LYS A 185 -24.10 12.97 -1.13
CA LYS A 185 -23.14 12.50 -2.13
C LYS A 185 -22.07 11.59 -1.56
N SER A 186 -21.51 11.93 -0.40
CA SER A 186 -20.48 11.13 0.25
C SER A 186 -21.03 9.82 0.79
N ARG A 187 -20.30 8.73 0.57
CA ARG A 187 -20.59 7.41 1.13
C ARG A 187 -20.01 7.28 2.54
N GLY A 188 -20.41 6.25 3.28
CA GLY A 188 -19.87 5.96 4.61
C GLY A 188 -18.37 5.71 4.56
N SER A 189 -17.95 4.68 3.83
CA SER A 189 -16.55 4.24 3.77
C SER A 189 -15.98 4.15 2.36
N LYS A 190 -16.78 4.32 1.30
CA LYS A 190 -16.36 4.14 -0.08
C LYS A 190 -16.01 5.47 -0.74
N TYR A 191 -14.82 5.56 -1.31
CA TYR A 191 -14.44 6.65 -2.21
C TYR A 191 -15.12 6.46 -3.55
N VAL A 192 -15.74 7.52 -4.08
CA VAL A 192 -16.53 7.48 -5.32
C VAL A 192 -15.95 8.43 -6.35
N VAL A 193 -15.94 8.00 -7.61
CA VAL A 193 -15.57 8.89 -8.72
C VAL A 193 -16.78 9.69 -9.14
N GLU A 194 -16.67 11.02 -9.11
CA GLU A 194 -17.69 12.00 -9.49
C GLU A 194 -17.04 13.06 -10.37
N ASP A 195 -17.50 13.22 -11.60
CA ASP A 195 -16.98 14.19 -12.58
C ASP A 195 -15.46 14.17 -12.77
N GLY A 196 -14.86 12.97 -12.75
CA GLY A 196 -13.42 12.78 -12.91
C GLY A 196 -12.59 13.06 -11.66
N LYS A 197 -13.20 13.37 -10.53
CA LYS A 197 -12.58 13.59 -9.22
C LYS A 197 -12.96 12.48 -8.25
N VAL A 198 -12.29 12.37 -7.12
CA VAL A 198 -12.52 11.33 -6.11
C VAL A 198 -13.16 11.96 -4.88
N ARG A 199 -14.43 11.63 -4.62
CA ARG A 199 -15.15 12.14 -3.44
C ARG A 199 -14.73 11.37 -2.19
N LEU A 200 -14.42 12.12 -1.14
CA LEU A 200 -14.07 11.61 0.18
C LEU A 200 -15.32 11.06 0.89
N PRO A 201 -15.23 9.88 1.53
CA PRO A 201 -16.29 9.30 2.35
C PRO A 201 -16.32 9.94 3.75
N PHE A 202 -17.40 9.72 4.48
CA PHE A 202 -17.54 10.21 5.85
C PHE A 202 -16.44 9.69 6.78
N CYS A 203 -16.03 8.41 6.65
CA CYS A 203 -14.96 7.83 7.48
C CYS A 203 -13.59 8.47 7.28
N SER A 204 -13.38 9.29 6.24
CA SER A 204 -12.13 10.04 6.05
C SER A 204 -11.93 11.15 7.09
N LEU A 205 -12.98 11.52 7.83
CA LEU A 205 -12.86 12.43 8.96
C LEU A 205 -12.36 11.69 10.20
N LYS A 206 -11.26 12.15 10.72
CA LYS A 206 -10.66 11.57 11.93
C LYS A 206 -11.65 11.55 13.10
N GLY A 207 -11.86 10.37 13.68
CA GLY A 207 -12.78 10.16 14.81
C GLY A 207 -14.22 9.85 14.41
N LEU A 208 -14.52 9.76 13.11
CA LEU A 208 -15.80 9.31 12.61
C LEU A 208 -15.66 7.81 12.27
N GLY A 209 -16.14 6.95 13.16
CA GLY A 209 -16.04 5.49 13.01
C GLY A 209 -17.01 4.95 11.95
N GLY A 210 -16.75 3.73 11.45
CA GLY A 210 -17.51 3.14 10.36
C GLY A 210 -19.02 3.10 10.60
N ALA A 211 -19.48 2.73 11.79
CA ALA A 211 -20.91 2.69 12.12
C ALA A 211 -21.59 4.07 12.00
N ALA A 212 -20.93 5.14 12.45
CA ALA A 212 -21.44 6.49 12.33
C ALA A 212 -21.41 7.00 10.87
N ALA A 213 -20.37 6.61 10.12
CA ALA A 213 -20.26 6.90 8.70
C ALA A 213 -21.37 6.22 7.89
N ASP A 214 -21.66 4.96 8.18
CA ASP A 214 -22.74 4.20 7.54
C ASP A 214 -24.12 4.77 7.93
N ALA A 215 -24.30 5.20 9.18
CA ALA A 215 -25.54 5.86 9.61
C ALA A 215 -25.75 7.17 8.84
N LEU A 216 -24.71 8.01 8.69
CA LEU A 216 -24.79 9.23 7.88
C LEU A 216 -25.08 8.92 6.40
N GLU A 217 -24.43 7.93 5.80
CA GLU A 217 -24.74 7.51 4.42
C GLU A 217 -26.21 7.12 4.28
N ASN A 218 -26.72 6.26 5.16
CA ASN A 218 -28.10 5.76 5.09
C ASN A 218 -29.12 6.89 5.15
N VAL A 219 -28.94 7.86 6.03
CA VAL A 219 -29.90 8.96 6.18
C VAL A 219 -29.76 10.02 5.10
N THR A 220 -28.55 10.27 4.57
CA THR A 220 -28.34 11.37 3.62
C THR A 220 -28.49 10.97 2.16
N ILE A 221 -28.28 9.70 1.81
CA ILE A 221 -28.39 9.20 0.42
C ILE A 221 -29.73 8.52 0.17
N HIS A 222 -30.25 7.81 1.16
CA HIS A 222 -31.48 7.04 1.06
C HIS A 222 -32.64 7.66 1.86
N GLY A 223 -32.38 8.74 2.57
CA GLY A 223 -33.33 9.43 3.42
C GLY A 223 -34.03 10.60 2.75
N GLU A 224 -34.87 11.25 3.54
CA GLU A 224 -35.57 12.47 3.16
C GLU A 224 -34.65 13.69 3.22
N GLU A 225 -35.02 14.81 2.61
CA GLU A 225 -34.30 16.07 2.78
C GLU A 225 -34.45 16.55 4.23
N TYR A 226 -33.31 16.83 4.87
CA TYR A 226 -33.30 17.37 6.22
C TYR A 226 -33.40 18.89 6.19
N LEU A 227 -34.28 19.43 7.01
CA LEU A 227 -34.49 20.86 7.11
C LEU A 227 -33.55 21.53 8.15
N SER A 228 -32.90 20.73 9.01
CA SER A 228 -31.98 21.23 10.03
C SER A 228 -30.94 20.22 10.46
N ILE A 229 -29.91 20.73 11.12
CA ILE A 229 -28.81 19.93 11.70
C ILE A 229 -29.36 19.05 12.83
N GLU A 230 -30.31 19.54 13.63
CA GLU A 230 -30.95 18.76 14.69
C GLU A 230 -31.67 17.53 14.13
N GLU A 231 -32.44 17.68 13.03
CA GLU A 231 -33.11 16.57 12.37
C GLU A 231 -32.11 15.55 11.82
N LEU A 232 -31.06 16.01 11.17
CA LEU A 232 -29.99 15.14 10.67
C LEU A 232 -29.31 14.36 11.82
N GLN A 233 -29.01 15.04 12.94
CA GLN A 233 -28.42 14.42 14.10
C GLN A 233 -29.33 13.38 14.75
N GLN A 234 -30.59 13.68 14.89
CA GLN A 234 -31.62 12.76 15.45
C GLN A 234 -31.79 11.52 14.54
N ALA A 235 -31.89 11.72 13.23
CA ALA A 235 -32.10 10.63 12.28
C ALA A 235 -30.87 9.72 12.17
N SER A 236 -29.66 10.28 12.15
CA SER A 236 -28.41 9.52 12.06
C SER A 236 -27.95 8.93 13.39
N GLY A 237 -28.42 9.49 14.52
CA GLY A 237 -27.99 9.10 15.86
C GLY A 237 -26.51 9.44 16.17
N VAL A 238 -25.85 10.28 15.35
CA VAL A 238 -24.47 10.68 15.60
C VAL A 238 -24.33 11.69 16.72
N GLY A 239 -23.22 11.63 17.45
CA GLY A 239 -22.95 12.55 18.54
C GLY A 239 -22.66 13.98 18.06
N SER A 240 -22.86 14.97 18.95
CA SER A 240 -22.59 16.39 18.65
C SER A 240 -21.16 16.66 18.19
N SER A 241 -20.18 15.92 18.71
CA SER A 241 -18.77 16.04 18.28
C SER A 241 -18.57 15.69 16.80
N ILE A 242 -19.38 14.81 16.23
CA ILE A 242 -19.35 14.46 14.81
C ILE A 242 -19.99 15.60 13.99
N ILE A 243 -21.10 16.12 14.45
CA ILE A 243 -21.77 17.30 13.83
C ILE A 243 -20.80 18.48 13.78
N ASP A 244 -20.10 18.77 14.88
CA ASP A 244 -19.10 19.84 14.92
C ASP A 244 -17.97 19.64 13.92
N ARG A 245 -17.52 18.42 13.72
CA ARG A 245 -16.51 18.09 12.70
C ARG A 245 -17.04 18.27 11.27
N LEU A 246 -18.25 17.81 11.00
CA LEU A 246 -18.91 18.03 9.71
C LEU A 246 -19.08 19.53 9.41
N ARG A 247 -19.41 20.31 10.45
CA ARG A 247 -19.48 21.78 10.35
C ARG A 247 -18.13 22.40 10.02
N GLN A 248 -17.06 21.99 10.72
CA GLN A 248 -15.70 22.48 10.51
C GLN A 248 -15.21 22.27 9.07
N VAL A 249 -15.58 21.16 8.44
CA VAL A 249 -15.19 20.86 7.04
C VAL A 249 -16.20 21.38 6.02
N GLY A 250 -17.25 22.10 6.44
CA GLY A 250 -18.28 22.65 5.55
C GLY A 250 -19.24 21.63 4.97
N ALA A 251 -19.25 20.39 5.49
CA ALA A 251 -20.08 19.31 4.95
C ALA A 251 -21.59 19.51 5.17
N LEU A 252 -21.97 20.32 6.15
CA LEU A 252 -23.37 20.61 6.46
C LEU A 252 -24.02 21.66 5.54
N GLY A 253 -23.21 22.35 4.71
CA GLY A 253 -23.71 23.40 3.82
C GLY A 253 -24.41 24.53 4.57
N ASP A 254 -25.57 24.96 4.05
CA ASP A 254 -26.36 26.04 4.61
C ASP A 254 -27.53 25.54 5.52
N LEU A 255 -27.43 24.30 6.05
CA LEU A 255 -28.45 23.76 6.94
C LEU A 255 -28.55 24.59 8.23
N PRO A 256 -29.76 25.09 8.62
CA PRO A 256 -29.94 25.79 9.88
C PRO A 256 -29.78 24.84 11.07
N GLU A 257 -29.49 25.38 12.24
CA GLU A 257 -29.34 24.58 13.47
C GLU A 257 -30.63 23.84 13.82
N SER A 258 -31.79 24.53 13.73
CA SER A 258 -33.09 24.00 14.08
C SER A 258 -34.14 24.41 13.05
N SER A 259 -35.12 23.55 12.80
CA SER A 259 -36.30 23.84 11.97
C SER A 259 -37.32 24.72 12.70
N GLN A 260 -37.12 24.99 13.99
CA GLN A 260 -38.02 25.87 14.76
C GLN A 260 -37.80 27.33 14.39
N VAL A 261 -38.80 27.96 13.81
CA VAL A 261 -38.80 29.41 13.56
C VAL A 261 -38.89 30.12 14.93
N SER A 262 -37.78 30.74 15.34
CA SER A 262 -37.78 31.62 16.52
C SER A 262 -38.56 32.90 16.16
N PHE A 263 -39.68 33.12 16.80
CA PHE A 263 -40.53 34.35 16.68
C PHE A 263 -40.06 35.46 17.63
N PHE A 264 -38.73 35.62 17.82
CA PHE A 264 -38.24 36.74 18.65
C PHE A 264 -37.15 37.50 17.90
#